data_2937eeadd8cd85d2ac25a9f2db0ea15c
#
_entry.id   2937eeadd8cd85d2ac25a9f2db0ea15c
#
_cell.length_a   1.000
_cell.length_b   1.000
_cell.length_c   1.000
_cell.angle_alpha   90.00
_cell.angle_beta   90.00
_cell.angle_gamma   90.00
#
_symmetry.space_group_name_H-M   'P 1'
#
loop_
_entity.id
_entity.type
_entity.pdbx_description
1 polymer ?
#
loop_
_entity_poly.entity_id
_entity_poly.type
_entity_poly.pdbx_seq_one_letter_code
_entity_poly.pdbx_strand_id
1 'polypeptide(L)'
;MAIIPIPVEAKLQVSENQTMKYMDIATASEKWGITGRRIRILCNDGRIDGAVRNGWTWQIPEDTPKPGDGRVLRKFRNLDIRPGFVDVAALEKASLALPIESSSTSFFSSIPSTVSFLFSAMGKDVSARDVATVLSGELSYSLTLQQHLLIVNFTSILRSLFKKREKWNGGRLKEIYIRLLQGISEVDGEYEREMVKGGRGEEVSVKAAMENTLTQYEYSWSSLHPLSSALILTGEIMKVRPYISALPFYYYLILSGELLRGGLLPPLLDVSIMDEAKAAFSLCFTKGIYTDLTTLMERMEMRTYRELEENV
;
A
#
# COMPACT_ATOMS: atom_id res chain seq x y z
N MET A 1 -48.51 -21.81 41.84
CA MET A 1 -48.54 -21.59 40.39
C MET A 1 -48.67 -20.10 40.20
N ALA A 2 -47.53 -19.39 40.10
CA ALA A 2 -47.50 -17.95 39.96
C ALA A 2 -46.67 -17.63 38.69
N ILE A 3 -47.33 -16.95 37.75
CA ILE A 3 -46.78 -16.55 36.46
C ILE A 3 -46.02 -15.26 36.69
N ILE A 4 -44.69 -15.27 36.39
CA ILE A 4 -43.82 -14.10 36.42
C ILE A 4 -43.91 -13.44 35.03
N PRO A 5 -44.23 -12.15 34.90
CA PRO A 5 -44.21 -11.45 33.63
C PRO A 5 -42.79 -11.04 33.25
N ILE A 6 -42.44 -11.28 31.99
CA ILE A 6 -41.17 -10.84 31.35
C ILE A 6 -41.30 -9.34 31.03
N PRO A 7 -40.34 -8.48 31.39
CA PRO A 7 -40.36 -7.11 30.93
C PRO A 7 -39.80 -7.01 29.52
N VAL A 8 -40.69 -6.62 28.59
CA VAL A 8 -40.35 -6.13 27.25
C VAL A 8 -39.94 -4.66 27.38
N GLU A 9 -38.67 -4.37 27.34
CA GLU A 9 -38.14 -3.06 26.92
C GLU A 9 -36.65 -3.20 26.54
N ALA A 10 -36.41 -3.80 25.37
CA ALA A 10 -35.14 -3.55 24.65
C ALA A 10 -35.32 -2.26 23.84
N LYS A 11 -34.89 -1.15 24.37
CA LYS A 11 -34.74 0.09 23.61
C LYS A 11 -33.68 -0.14 22.54
N LEU A 12 -34.15 -0.28 21.30
CA LEU A 12 -33.34 -0.09 20.10
C LEU A 12 -32.69 1.32 20.18
N GLN A 13 -31.41 1.39 20.48
CA GLN A 13 -30.62 2.57 20.19
C GLN A 13 -30.51 2.66 18.66
N VAL A 14 -31.35 3.51 18.09
CA VAL A 14 -31.23 3.98 16.72
C VAL A 14 -29.96 4.80 16.70
N SER A 15 -28.92 4.28 16.03
CA SER A 15 -27.73 5.04 15.69
C SER A 15 -28.16 6.29 14.93
N GLU A 16 -27.74 7.45 15.40
CA GLU A 16 -27.95 8.74 14.73
C GLU A 16 -27.50 8.60 13.27
N ASN A 17 -28.46 8.67 12.36
CA ASN A 17 -28.26 8.83 10.94
C ASN A 17 -27.42 10.09 10.73
N GLN A 18 -26.14 9.95 10.44
CA GLN A 18 -25.38 11.01 9.77
C GLN A 18 -26.10 11.29 8.46
N THR A 19 -26.88 12.35 8.42
CA THR A 19 -27.56 12.83 7.22
C THR A 19 -26.48 13.19 6.21
N MET A 20 -26.23 12.33 5.21
CA MET A 20 -25.28 12.63 4.13
C MET A 20 -25.71 13.94 3.47
N LYS A 21 -24.86 14.95 3.54
CA LYS A 21 -25.09 16.22 2.87
C LYS A 21 -24.74 16.06 1.39
N TYR A 22 -25.62 16.58 0.54
CA TYR A 22 -25.45 16.53 -0.91
C TYR A 22 -25.26 17.93 -1.47
N MET A 23 -24.37 18.08 -2.44
CA MET A 23 -24.20 19.28 -3.24
C MET A 23 -24.82 19.08 -4.63
N ASP A 24 -25.24 20.17 -5.25
CA ASP A 24 -25.70 20.18 -6.64
C ASP A 24 -24.53 20.32 -7.63
N ILE A 25 -24.85 20.25 -8.93
CA ILE A 25 -23.84 20.38 -9.99
C ILE A 25 -23.16 21.75 -10.00
N ALA A 26 -23.86 22.82 -9.61
CA ALA A 26 -23.28 24.16 -9.59
C ALA A 26 -22.23 24.28 -8.50
N THR A 27 -22.57 23.85 -7.28
CA THR A 27 -21.66 23.79 -6.13
C THR A 27 -20.46 22.89 -6.42
N ALA A 28 -20.69 21.70 -7.00
CA ALA A 28 -19.61 20.79 -7.41
C ALA A 28 -18.71 21.41 -8.48
N SER A 29 -19.27 22.19 -9.41
CA SER A 29 -18.52 22.89 -10.46
C SER A 29 -17.56 23.93 -9.86
N GLU A 30 -18.03 24.70 -8.90
CA GLU A 30 -17.19 25.68 -8.17
C GLU A 30 -16.13 24.99 -7.33
N LYS A 31 -16.51 23.97 -6.53
CA LYS A 31 -15.60 23.23 -5.66
C LYS A 31 -14.48 22.54 -6.43
N TRP A 32 -14.78 21.96 -7.60
CA TRP A 32 -13.82 21.16 -8.37
C TRP A 32 -13.14 21.92 -9.51
N GLY A 33 -13.62 23.14 -9.86
CA GLY A 33 -13.08 23.91 -10.97
C GLY A 33 -13.24 23.23 -12.32
N ILE A 34 -14.37 22.50 -12.54
CA ILE A 34 -14.73 21.86 -13.81
C ILE A 34 -16.16 22.23 -14.21
N THR A 35 -16.45 22.21 -15.50
CA THR A 35 -17.76 22.62 -15.99
C THR A 35 -18.87 21.66 -15.55
N GLY A 36 -20.08 22.19 -15.28
CA GLY A 36 -21.24 21.38 -14.93
C GLY A 36 -21.60 20.33 -15.99
N ARG A 37 -21.31 20.60 -17.28
CA ARG A 37 -21.43 19.60 -18.35
C ARG A 37 -20.52 18.40 -18.11
N ARG A 38 -19.27 18.65 -17.68
CA ARG A 38 -18.32 17.58 -17.38
C ARG A 38 -18.76 16.76 -16.18
N ILE A 39 -19.30 17.40 -15.15
CA ILE A 39 -19.83 16.70 -13.96
C ILE A 39 -20.98 15.78 -14.34
N ARG A 40 -21.93 16.24 -15.18
CA ARG A 40 -23.05 15.37 -15.65
C ARG A 40 -22.54 14.13 -16.39
N ILE A 41 -21.51 14.28 -17.22
CA ILE A 41 -20.88 13.14 -17.92
C ILE A 41 -20.27 12.18 -16.91
N LEU A 42 -19.54 12.67 -15.90
CA LEU A 42 -18.92 11.85 -14.87
C LEU A 42 -19.97 11.11 -14.00
N CYS A 43 -21.09 11.77 -13.69
CA CYS A 43 -22.21 11.11 -13.00
C CYS A 43 -22.85 10.02 -13.87
N ASN A 44 -23.11 10.30 -15.16
CA ASN A 44 -23.68 9.33 -16.10
C ASN A 44 -22.75 8.11 -16.31
N ASP A 45 -21.44 8.34 -16.28
CA ASP A 45 -20.42 7.30 -16.42
C ASP A 45 -20.16 6.52 -15.12
N GLY A 46 -20.89 6.82 -14.02
CA GLY A 46 -20.71 6.17 -12.71
C GLY A 46 -19.35 6.46 -12.05
N ARG A 47 -18.69 7.57 -12.41
CA ARG A 47 -17.36 7.95 -11.94
C ARG A 47 -17.36 8.87 -10.72
N ILE A 48 -18.52 9.13 -10.16
CA ILE A 48 -18.70 9.90 -8.94
C ILE A 48 -19.44 9.01 -7.96
N ASP A 49 -18.72 8.49 -6.97
CA ASP A 49 -19.28 7.60 -5.97
C ASP A 49 -20.38 8.28 -5.17
N GLY A 50 -21.48 7.56 -4.95
CA GLY A 50 -22.62 8.06 -4.20
C GLY A 50 -23.46 9.14 -4.92
N ALA A 51 -23.17 9.48 -6.18
CA ALA A 51 -24.00 10.39 -6.93
C ALA A 51 -25.37 9.76 -7.25
N VAL A 52 -26.44 10.42 -6.86
CA VAL A 52 -27.83 9.96 -7.03
C VAL A 52 -28.57 10.92 -7.97
N ARG A 53 -29.36 10.37 -8.88
CA ARG A 53 -30.22 11.17 -9.75
C ARG A 53 -31.55 11.45 -9.06
N ASN A 54 -31.85 12.71 -8.80
CA ASN A 54 -33.13 13.15 -8.25
C ASN A 54 -33.88 13.96 -9.31
N GLY A 55 -34.82 13.32 -9.98
CA GLY A 55 -35.54 13.90 -11.13
C GLY A 55 -34.59 14.28 -12.28
N TRP A 56 -34.49 15.56 -12.56
CA TRP A 56 -33.66 16.13 -13.64
C TRP A 56 -32.26 16.58 -13.17
N THR A 57 -31.98 16.50 -11.86
CA THR A 57 -30.73 16.97 -11.26
C THR A 57 -29.94 15.81 -10.64
N TRP A 58 -28.61 15.96 -10.59
CA TRP A 58 -27.72 15.09 -9.87
C TRP A 58 -27.44 15.65 -8.47
N GLN A 59 -27.49 14.81 -7.48
CA GLN A 59 -27.07 15.06 -6.10
C GLN A 59 -25.79 14.28 -5.84
N ILE A 60 -24.74 14.98 -5.40
CA ILE A 60 -23.40 14.44 -5.19
C ILE A 60 -23.08 14.59 -3.71
N PRO A 61 -22.61 13.53 -3.01
CA PRO A 61 -22.21 13.68 -1.61
C PRO A 61 -21.19 14.79 -1.46
N GLU A 62 -21.35 15.62 -0.42
CA GLU A 62 -20.53 16.82 -0.24
C GLU A 62 -19.06 16.48 -0.01
N ASP A 63 -18.78 15.32 0.59
CA ASP A 63 -17.42 14.83 0.88
C ASP A 63 -16.74 14.15 -0.31
N THR A 64 -17.43 14.01 -1.45
CA THR A 64 -16.86 13.37 -2.63
C THR A 64 -15.67 14.18 -3.17
N PRO A 65 -14.50 13.55 -3.33
CA PRO A 65 -13.34 14.22 -3.91
C PRO A 65 -13.56 14.52 -5.39
N LYS A 66 -12.80 15.50 -5.91
CA LYS A 66 -12.82 15.82 -7.35
C LYS A 66 -12.48 14.58 -8.18
N PRO A 67 -13.34 14.13 -9.10
CA PRO A 67 -13.03 13.00 -9.97
C PRO A 67 -11.82 13.30 -10.85
N GLY A 68 -10.94 12.32 -11.00
CA GLY A 68 -9.75 12.44 -11.81
C GLY A 68 -10.02 12.77 -13.27
N ASP A 69 -9.14 13.57 -13.90
CA ASP A 69 -9.26 13.85 -15.31
C ASP A 69 -8.97 12.60 -16.15
N GLY A 70 -10.01 12.01 -16.72
CA GLY A 70 -9.88 10.86 -17.61
C GLY A 70 -9.02 11.09 -18.85
N ARG A 71 -8.64 12.35 -19.15
CA ARG A 71 -7.67 12.66 -20.19
C ARG A 71 -6.26 12.31 -19.74
N VAL A 72 -5.95 12.51 -18.47
CA VAL A 72 -4.69 12.09 -17.87
C VAL A 72 -4.58 10.56 -17.96
N LEU A 73 -5.63 9.83 -17.57
CA LEU A 73 -5.67 8.36 -17.70
C LEU A 73 -5.56 7.88 -19.15
N ARG A 74 -6.15 8.60 -20.14
CA ARG A 74 -6.01 8.22 -21.56
C ARG A 74 -4.58 8.39 -22.08
N LYS A 75 -3.84 9.35 -21.57
CA LYS A 75 -2.43 9.58 -21.94
C LYS A 75 -1.53 8.46 -21.44
N PHE A 76 -1.95 7.77 -20.35
CA PHE A 76 -1.19 6.76 -19.61
C PHE A 76 -1.79 5.35 -19.67
N ARG A 77 -2.81 5.11 -20.50
CA ARG A 77 -3.61 3.88 -20.55
C ARG A 77 -2.88 2.62 -21.05
N ASN A 78 -1.57 2.65 -21.16
CA ASN A 78 -0.77 1.59 -21.79
C ASN A 78 0.16 0.83 -20.82
N LEU A 79 -0.13 0.80 -19.51
CA LEU A 79 0.43 -0.24 -18.68
C LEU A 79 -0.47 -1.47 -18.84
N ASP A 80 -0.05 -2.40 -19.70
CA ASP A 80 -0.70 -3.71 -19.83
C ASP A 80 -0.37 -4.54 -18.57
N ILE A 81 -1.06 -4.19 -17.47
CA ILE A 81 -0.90 -4.81 -16.17
C ILE A 81 -1.94 -5.92 -16.06
N ARG A 82 -1.46 -7.12 -15.82
CA ARG A 82 -2.29 -8.29 -15.55
C ARG A 82 -2.15 -8.65 -14.06
N PRO A 83 -3.09 -8.20 -13.21
CA PRO A 83 -3.10 -8.59 -11.81
C PRO A 83 -3.28 -10.11 -11.69
N GLY A 84 -2.64 -10.70 -10.67
CA GLY A 84 -2.86 -12.09 -10.33
C GLY A 84 -4.25 -12.29 -9.69
N PHE A 85 -4.70 -13.53 -9.70
CA PHE A 85 -5.87 -13.95 -8.92
C PHE A 85 -5.47 -13.98 -7.44
N VAL A 86 -6.38 -13.52 -6.56
CA VAL A 86 -6.24 -13.54 -5.10
C VAL A 86 -7.38 -14.34 -4.51
N ASP A 87 -7.09 -15.28 -3.62
CA ASP A 87 -8.12 -15.92 -2.79
C ASP A 87 -8.57 -14.95 -1.67
N VAL A 88 -9.46 -14.05 -2.03
CA VAL A 88 -9.99 -13.01 -1.14
C VAL A 88 -10.60 -13.62 0.12
N ALA A 89 -11.35 -14.71 -0.01
CA ALA A 89 -12.04 -15.31 1.13
C ALA A 89 -11.06 -15.91 2.16
N ALA A 90 -9.96 -16.51 1.70
CA ALA A 90 -8.94 -17.05 2.59
C ALA A 90 -8.20 -15.94 3.34
N LEU A 91 -7.81 -14.87 2.64
CA LEU A 91 -7.11 -13.72 3.25
C LEU A 91 -8.01 -12.93 4.20
N GLU A 92 -9.26 -12.68 3.83
CA GLU A 92 -10.23 -12.01 4.72
C GLU A 92 -10.46 -12.82 6.00
N LYS A 93 -10.63 -14.14 5.89
CA LYS A 93 -10.77 -15.01 7.05
C LYS A 93 -9.56 -14.94 7.98
N ALA A 94 -8.35 -14.98 7.43
CA ALA A 94 -7.11 -14.90 8.20
C ALA A 94 -6.95 -13.53 8.88
N SER A 95 -7.23 -12.44 8.18
CA SER A 95 -7.13 -11.08 8.72
C SER A 95 -8.17 -10.78 9.81
N LEU A 96 -9.35 -11.37 9.71
CA LEU A 96 -10.38 -11.28 10.76
C LEU A 96 -10.01 -12.09 12.02
N ALA A 97 -9.38 -13.25 11.85
CA ALA A 97 -8.91 -14.08 12.96
C ALA A 97 -7.77 -13.41 13.74
N LEU A 98 -6.89 -12.69 13.03
CA LEU A 98 -5.72 -12.03 13.61
C LEU A 98 -5.67 -10.54 13.21
N PRO A 99 -6.40 -9.66 13.90
CA PRO A 99 -6.41 -8.23 13.62
C PRO A 99 -5.03 -7.58 13.80
N ILE A 100 -4.73 -6.57 12.97
CA ILE A 100 -3.42 -5.86 12.96
C ILE A 100 -3.08 -5.30 14.36
N GLU A 101 -4.07 -4.81 15.09
CA GLU A 101 -3.90 -4.16 16.40
C GLU A 101 -3.32 -5.15 17.44
N SER A 102 -3.82 -6.37 17.45
CA SER A 102 -3.37 -7.44 18.39
C SER A 102 -2.07 -8.10 17.93
N SER A 103 -1.80 -8.11 16.62
CA SER A 103 -0.69 -8.85 16.03
C SER A 103 0.63 -8.07 16.02
N SER A 104 0.62 -6.77 16.32
CA SER A 104 1.79 -5.92 16.12
C SER A 104 3.01 -6.37 16.91
N THR A 105 2.84 -6.82 18.17
CA THR A 105 3.95 -7.27 19.02
C THR A 105 4.59 -8.53 18.46
N SER A 106 3.80 -9.56 18.17
CA SER A 106 4.26 -10.83 17.59
C SER A 106 4.90 -10.63 16.23
N PHE A 107 4.33 -9.74 15.39
CA PHE A 107 4.90 -9.37 14.11
C PHE A 107 6.32 -8.80 14.26
N PHE A 108 6.51 -7.81 15.16
CA PHE A 108 7.83 -7.20 15.37
C PHE A 108 8.85 -8.14 16.04
N SER A 109 8.41 -9.18 16.74
CA SER A 109 9.29 -10.25 17.23
C SER A 109 9.78 -11.15 16.09
N SER A 110 8.99 -11.32 15.03
CA SER A 110 9.29 -12.19 13.88
C SER A 110 10.00 -11.46 12.72
N ILE A 111 10.06 -10.11 12.74
CA ILE A 111 10.63 -9.28 11.66
C ILE A 111 12.14 -9.50 11.39
N PRO A 112 12.99 -9.99 12.32
CA PRO A 112 14.42 -10.16 12.07
C PRO A 112 14.75 -10.96 10.80
N SER A 113 14.00 -12.03 10.50
CA SER A 113 14.18 -12.83 9.28
C SER A 113 13.90 -12.02 8.02
N THR A 114 12.85 -11.19 8.03
CA THR A 114 12.52 -10.31 6.92
C THR A 114 13.61 -9.26 6.69
N VAL A 115 14.15 -8.67 7.76
CA VAL A 115 15.26 -7.71 7.64
C VAL A 115 16.51 -8.36 7.07
N SER A 116 16.84 -9.58 7.54
CA SER A 116 17.93 -10.40 6.97
C SER A 116 17.71 -10.65 5.46
N PHE A 117 16.50 -11.03 5.05
CA PHE A 117 16.12 -11.17 3.64
C PHE A 117 16.36 -9.88 2.84
N LEU A 118 15.96 -8.72 3.36
CA LEU A 118 16.14 -7.42 2.69
C LEU A 118 17.63 -7.07 2.51
N PHE A 119 18.47 -7.37 3.49
CA PHE A 119 19.94 -7.23 3.34
C PHE A 119 20.49 -8.21 2.31
N SER A 120 20.05 -9.46 2.30
CA SER A 120 20.47 -10.45 1.30
C SER A 120 20.06 -10.02 -0.11
N ALA A 121 18.91 -9.38 -0.30
CA ALA A 121 18.49 -8.77 -1.56
C ALA A 121 19.39 -7.59 -2.00
N MET A 122 20.13 -6.98 -1.07
CA MET A 122 21.16 -5.98 -1.34
C MET A 122 22.57 -6.59 -1.55
N GLY A 123 22.70 -7.91 -1.52
CA GLY A 123 23.98 -8.61 -1.54
C GLY A 123 24.80 -8.44 -0.26
N LYS A 124 24.14 -8.20 0.88
CA LYS A 124 24.75 -8.08 2.20
C LYS A 124 24.39 -9.27 3.06
N ASP A 125 25.37 -9.85 3.72
CA ASP A 125 25.15 -10.93 4.69
C ASP A 125 24.94 -10.31 6.08
N VAL A 126 23.69 -10.37 6.55
CA VAL A 126 23.26 -9.90 7.87
C VAL A 126 22.33 -10.96 8.46
N SER A 127 22.74 -11.56 9.57
CA SER A 127 21.95 -12.63 10.19
C SER A 127 20.71 -12.09 10.93
N ALA A 128 19.65 -12.90 10.98
CA ALA A 128 18.46 -12.55 11.77
C ALA A 128 18.79 -12.35 13.26
N ARG A 129 19.82 -13.07 13.77
CA ARG A 129 20.30 -12.90 15.15
C ARG A 129 20.89 -11.51 15.38
N ASP A 130 21.73 -11.03 14.45
CA ASP A 130 22.30 -9.67 14.54
C ASP A 130 21.21 -8.61 14.51
N VAL A 131 20.20 -8.79 13.64
CA VAL A 131 19.04 -7.90 13.60
C VAL A 131 18.30 -7.92 14.94
N ALA A 132 18.03 -9.08 15.50
CA ALA A 132 17.36 -9.21 16.82
C ALA A 132 18.14 -8.51 17.93
N THR A 133 19.48 -8.64 17.94
CA THR A 133 20.38 -7.92 18.86
C THR A 133 20.19 -6.41 18.75
N VAL A 134 20.17 -5.86 17.52
CA VAL A 134 19.95 -4.41 17.31
C VAL A 134 18.56 -3.99 17.78
N LEU A 135 17.53 -4.80 17.51
CA LEU A 135 16.16 -4.49 17.89
C LEU A 135 15.91 -4.59 19.41
N SER A 136 16.75 -5.34 20.15
CA SER A 136 16.74 -5.32 21.63
C SER A 136 17.46 -4.10 22.24
N GLY A 137 18.07 -3.25 21.40
CA GLY A 137 18.78 -2.05 21.83
C GLY A 137 20.28 -2.27 22.09
N GLU A 138 20.81 -3.43 21.70
CA GLU A 138 22.22 -3.77 21.85
C GLU A 138 22.98 -3.55 20.54
N LEU A 139 24.30 -3.45 20.63
CA LEU A 139 25.17 -3.35 19.46
C LEU A 139 25.60 -4.75 19.00
N SER A 140 25.43 -5.04 17.73
CA SER A 140 26.04 -6.21 17.10
C SER A 140 27.39 -5.83 16.49
N TYR A 141 28.47 -6.48 16.95
CA TYR A 141 29.84 -6.18 16.46
C TYR A 141 30.09 -6.66 15.03
N SER A 142 29.23 -7.50 14.47
CA SER A 142 29.28 -7.97 13.09
C SER A 142 28.75 -6.92 12.08
N LEU A 143 28.02 -5.90 12.57
CA LEU A 143 27.35 -4.91 11.73
C LEU A 143 28.06 -3.56 11.73
N THR A 144 28.05 -2.90 10.56
CA THR A 144 28.49 -1.50 10.45
C THR A 144 27.48 -0.56 11.10
N LEU A 145 27.90 0.66 11.44
CA LEU A 145 27.01 1.70 11.94
C LEU A 145 25.86 1.97 10.96
N GLN A 146 26.12 1.99 9.65
CA GLN A 146 25.09 2.21 8.63
C GLN A 146 24.05 1.10 8.62
N GLN A 147 24.45 -0.16 8.83
CA GLN A 147 23.52 -1.29 8.95
C GLN A 147 22.66 -1.18 10.21
N HIS A 148 23.24 -0.80 11.36
CA HIS A 148 22.49 -0.53 12.59
C HIS A 148 21.41 0.56 12.36
N LEU A 149 21.84 1.71 11.80
CA LEU A 149 20.91 2.81 11.54
C LEU A 149 19.80 2.41 10.56
N LEU A 150 20.13 1.65 9.51
CA LEU A 150 19.14 1.17 8.55
C LEU A 150 18.09 0.27 9.21
N ILE A 151 18.50 -0.66 10.10
CA ILE A 151 17.60 -1.52 10.85
C ILE A 151 16.67 -0.69 11.74
N VAL A 152 17.23 0.26 12.49
CA VAL A 152 16.48 1.11 13.42
C VAL A 152 15.50 2.02 12.68
N ASN A 153 15.96 2.70 11.62
CA ASN A 153 15.14 3.60 10.81
C ASN A 153 13.99 2.83 10.15
N PHE A 154 14.30 1.72 9.49
CA PHE A 154 13.31 0.85 8.86
C PHE A 154 12.22 0.41 9.84
N THR A 155 12.62 -0.14 11.00
CA THR A 155 11.69 -0.64 12.00
C THR A 155 10.84 0.49 12.59
N SER A 156 11.42 1.67 12.83
CA SER A 156 10.71 2.86 13.29
C SER A 156 9.65 3.32 12.28
N ILE A 157 9.98 3.33 10.98
CA ILE A 157 9.04 3.68 9.92
C ILE A 157 7.93 2.64 9.86
N LEU A 158 8.27 1.36 9.85
CA LEU A 158 7.30 0.28 9.80
C LEU A 158 6.32 0.34 10.98
N ARG A 159 6.80 0.60 12.20
CA ARG A 159 5.93 0.85 13.37
C ARG A 159 5.01 2.05 13.17
N SER A 160 5.47 3.10 12.48
CA SER A 160 4.63 4.25 12.17
C SER A 160 3.53 3.92 11.16
N LEU A 161 3.79 3.00 10.19
CA LEU A 161 2.80 2.52 9.23
C LEU A 161 1.69 1.69 9.88
N PHE A 162 2.03 0.89 10.90
CA PHE A 162 1.01 0.18 11.70
C PHE A 162 0.04 1.13 12.40
N LYS A 163 0.50 2.32 12.80
CA LYS A 163 -0.33 3.33 13.49
C LYS A 163 -1.09 4.24 12.53
N LYS A 164 -0.46 4.63 11.40
CA LYS A 164 -1.02 5.60 10.43
C LYS A 164 -1.11 4.93 9.05
N ARG A 165 -2.29 4.48 8.70
CA ARG A 165 -2.60 3.72 7.46
C ARG A 165 -3.07 4.65 6.34
N GLU A 166 -2.25 5.61 5.98
CA GLU A 166 -2.57 6.63 4.99
C GLU A 166 -2.26 6.15 3.56
N LYS A 167 -2.99 6.71 2.59
CA LYS A 167 -2.78 6.47 1.16
C LYS A 167 -1.42 7.02 0.70
N TRP A 168 -0.80 6.34 -0.25
CA TRP A 168 0.47 6.77 -0.84
C TRP A 168 0.29 7.99 -1.75
N ASN A 169 1.23 8.92 -1.67
CA ASN A 169 1.42 10.04 -2.57
C ASN A 169 2.91 10.40 -2.66
N GLY A 170 3.26 11.30 -3.57
CA GLY A 170 4.67 11.66 -3.80
C GLY A 170 5.38 12.21 -2.57
N GLY A 171 4.69 13.04 -1.76
CA GLY A 171 5.27 13.59 -0.54
C GLY A 171 5.59 12.53 0.50
N ARG A 172 4.68 11.57 0.70
CA ARG A 172 4.87 10.47 1.65
C ARG A 172 5.99 9.51 1.20
N LEU A 173 6.07 9.22 -0.08
CA LEU A 173 7.16 8.40 -0.63
C LEU A 173 8.52 9.06 -0.39
N LYS A 174 8.62 10.37 -0.63
CA LYS A 174 9.81 11.19 -0.35
C LYS A 174 10.16 11.18 1.15
N GLU A 175 9.19 11.47 2.02
CA GLU A 175 9.37 11.46 3.47
C GLU A 175 9.94 10.14 3.98
N ILE A 176 9.35 9.02 3.55
CA ILE A 176 9.81 7.69 3.98
C ILE A 176 11.23 7.41 3.50
N TYR A 177 11.61 7.82 2.29
CA TYR A 177 12.97 7.64 1.80
C TYR A 177 13.99 8.45 2.60
N ILE A 178 13.70 9.72 2.90
CA ILE A 178 14.54 10.57 3.75
C ILE A 178 14.71 9.94 5.14
N ARG A 179 13.62 9.52 5.77
CA ARG A 179 13.67 8.89 7.09
C ARG A 179 14.44 7.57 7.10
N LEU A 180 14.34 6.78 6.02
CA LEU A 180 15.05 5.51 5.89
C LEU A 180 16.58 5.71 5.88
N LEU A 181 17.05 6.77 5.24
CA LEU A 181 18.47 7.08 5.11
C LEU A 181 18.98 8.09 6.14
N GLN A 182 18.17 8.46 7.11
CA GLN A 182 18.56 9.41 8.15
C GLN A 182 19.82 8.94 8.93
N GLY A 183 20.84 9.77 8.96
CA GLY A 183 22.15 9.47 9.59
C GLY A 183 23.02 8.49 8.79
N ILE A 184 22.56 7.99 7.64
CA ILE A 184 23.30 7.09 6.75
C ILE A 184 23.90 7.88 5.57
N SER A 185 23.08 8.69 4.93
CA SER A 185 23.48 9.59 3.86
C SER A 185 22.59 10.83 3.86
N GLU A 186 23.15 11.93 3.35
CA GLU A 186 22.37 13.15 3.12
C GLU A 186 21.55 12.98 1.86
N VAL A 187 20.23 12.99 2.00
CA VAL A 187 19.27 12.94 0.91
C VAL A 187 18.20 14.01 1.12
N ASP A 188 17.88 14.76 0.08
CA ASP A 188 16.82 15.76 0.10
C ASP A 188 15.46 15.20 -0.34
N GLY A 189 15.48 13.92 -0.77
CA GLY A 189 14.31 13.19 -1.27
C GLY A 189 13.93 13.56 -2.70
N GLU A 190 14.72 14.37 -3.40
CA GLU A 190 14.57 14.51 -4.85
C GLU A 190 14.95 13.20 -5.55
N TYR A 191 14.40 12.97 -6.73
CA TYR A 191 14.68 11.74 -7.46
C TYR A 191 16.16 11.72 -7.89
N GLU A 192 16.85 10.65 -7.55
CA GLU A 192 18.29 10.48 -7.82
C GLU A 192 18.60 10.10 -9.28
N ARG A 193 17.54 9.87 -10.07
CA ARG A 193 17.63 9.58 -11.50
C ARG A 193 16.76 10.56 -12.27
N GLU A 194 17.28 11.02 -13.40
CA GLU A 194 16.57 11.98 -14.26
C GLU A 194 15.62 11.27 -15.24
N MET A 195 16.09 10.18 -15.86
CA MET A 195 15.41 9.50 -16.95
C MET A 195 15.24 8.00 -16.70
N VAL A 196 14.16 7.46 -17.24
CA VAL A 196 13.86 6.02 -17.23
C VAL A 196 13.31 5.63 -18.61
N LYS A 197 13.49 4.37 -19.01
CA LYS A 197 12.84 3.84 -20.22
C LYS A 197 11.36 3.64 -19.97
N GLY A 198 10.53 4.27 -20.75
CA GLY A 198 9.09 4.06 -20.78
C GLY A 198 8.70 2.71 -21.37
N GLY A 199 7.43 2.37 -21.30
CA GLY A 199 6.90 1.07 -21.75
C GLY A 199 7.06 0.78 -23.23
N ARG A 200 7.35 1.78 -24.06
CA ARG A 200 7.63 1.66 -25.50
C ARG A 200 9.10 1.85 -25.85
N GLY A 201 9.96 1.90 -24.82
CA GLY A 201 11.41 2.12 -25.00
C GLY A 201 11.82 3.58 -25.16
N GLU A 202 10.88 4.54 -25.13
CA GLU A 202 11.16 5.96 -25.08
C GLU A 202 11.79 6.37 -23.75
N GLU A 203 12.59 7.42 -23.74
CA GLU A 203 13.10 8.03 -22.52
C GLU A 203 12.06 8.99 -21.93
N VAL A 204 11.73 8.79 -20.67
CA VAL A 204 10.76 9.60 -19.91
C VAL A 204 11.42 10.10 -18.64
N SER A 205 11.14 11.34 -18.21
CA SER A 205 11.66 11.81 -16.93
C SER A 205 11.08 10.97 -15.79
N VAL A 206 11.91 10.66 -14.80
CA VAL A 206 11.50 9.91 -13.61
C VAL A 206 10.34 10.61 -12.90
N LYS A 207 10.35 11.94 -12.85
CA LYS A 207 9.25 12.74 -12.31
C LYS A 207 7.94 12.47 -13.03
N ALA A 208 7.92 12.51 -14.36
CA ALA A 208 6.70 12.22 -15.13
C ALA A 208 6.26 10.76 -15.01
N ALA A 209 7.20 9.81 -14.94
CA ALA A 209 6.90 8.40 -14.72
C ALA A 209 6.28 8.16 -13.33
N MET A 210 6.81 8.80 -12.28
CA MET A 210 6.26 8.72 -10.93
C MET A 210 4.88 9.38 -10.81
N GLU A 211 4.69 10.56 -11.41
CA GLU A 211 3.38 11.22 -11.48
C GLU A 211 2.35 10.32 -12.17
N ASN A 212 2.75 9.64 -13.25
CA ASN A 212 1.90 8.67 -13.92
C ASN A 212 1.55 7.49 -12.99
N THR A 213 2.55 6.86 -12.39
CA THR A 213 2.37 5.69 -11.50
C THR A 213 1.40 6.04 -10.36
N LEU A 214 1.60 7.18 -9.70
CA LEU A 214 0.74 7.62 -8.61
C LEU A 214 -0.68 7.99 -9.07
N THR A 215 -0.82 8.54 -10.28
CA THR A 215 -2.13 8.80 -10.86
C THR A 215 -2.87 7.50 -11.18
N GLN A 216 -2.19 6.50 -11.75
CA GLN A 216 -2.77 5.17 -11.99
C GLN A 216 -3.17 4.49 -10.67
N TYR A 217 -2.33 4.57 -9.65
CA TYR A 217 -2.65 4.07 -8.33
C TYR A 217 -3.91 4.72 -7.77
N GLU A 218 -3.99 6.05 -7.80
CA GLU A 218 -5.12 6.78 -7.23
C GLU A 218 -6.46 6.42 -7.91
N TYR A 219 -6.46 6.32 -9.24
CA TYR A 219 -7.70 6.22 -10.02
C TYR A 219 -8.03 4.82 -10.53
N SER A 220 -7.10 3.87 -10.45
CA SER A 220 -7.29 2.53 -11.00
C SER A 220 -6.94 1.42 -10.02
N TRP A 221 -5.76 1.48 -9.39
CA TRP A 221 -5.29 0.33 -8.62
C TRP A 221 -5.76 0.33 -7.18
N SER A 222 -6.01 1.51 -6.58
CA SER A 222 -6.45 1.62 -5.18
C SER A 222 -7.84 1.04 -4.91
N SER A 223 -8.61 0.71 -5.94
CA SER A 223 -9.89 0.00 -5.85
C SER A 223 -9.77 -1.52 -6.01
N LEU A 224 -8.58 -2.04 -6.32
CA LEU A 224 -8.32 -3.47 -6.37
C LEU A 224 -8.22 -4.05 -4.96
N HIS A 225 -8.23 -5.40 -4.88
CA HIS A 225 -7.90 -6.07 -3.62
C HIS A 225 -6.57 -5.55 -3.06
N PRO A 226 -6.43 -5.31 -1.73
CA PRO A 226 -5.25 -4.69 -1.11
C PRO A 226 -3.93 -5.33 -1.52
N LEU A 227 -3.86 -6.66 -1.61
CA LEU A 227 -2.67 -7.37 -2.06
C LEU A 227 -2.31 -7.00 -3.50
N SER A 228 -3.28 -7.01 -4.41
CA SER A 228 -3.05 -6.63 -5.82
C SER A 228 -2.62 -5.16 -5.95
N SER A 229 -3.30 -4.26 -5.23
CA SER A 229 -2.95 -2.83 -5.20
C SER A 229 -1.52 -2.61 -4.72
N ALA A 230 -1.13 -3.27 -3.61
CA ALA A 230 0.20 -3.17 -3.02
C ALA A 230 1.30 -3.68 -3.96
N LEU A 231 1.08 -4.83 -4.60
CA LEU A 231 2.05 -5.43 -5.52
C LEU A 231 2.24 -4.59 -6.79
N ILE A 232 1.14 -4.12 -7.39
CA ILE A 232 1.20 -3.30 -8.60
C ILE A 232 1.88 -1.97 -8.30
N LEU A 233 1.47 -1.26 -7.24
CA LEU A 233 2.08 0.01 -6.85
C LEU A 233 3.59 -0.15 -6.62
N THR A 234 3.97 -1.13 -5.80
CA THR A 234 5.37 -1.38 -5.48
C THR A 234 6.17 -1.76 -6.73
N GLY A 235 5.65 -2.68 -7.55
CA GLY A 235 6.31 -3.13 -8.77
C GLY A 235 6.48 -2.02 -9.82
N GLU A 236 5.49 -1.15 -9.99
CA GLU A 236 5.61 -0.02 -10.91
C GLU A 236 6.60 1.05 -10.40
N ILE A 237 6.64 1.33 -9.08
CA ILE A 237 7.68 2.19 -8.51
C ILE A 237 9.07 1.55 -8.65
N MET A 238 9.20 0.23 -8.48
CA MET A 238 10.46 -0.49 -8.72
C MET A 238 10.94 -0.37 -10.17
N LYS A 239 10.04 -0.39 -11.16
CA LYS A 239 10.39 -0.16 -12.58
C LYS A 239 10.93 1.24 -12.82
N VAL A 240 10.28 2.24 -12.26
CA VAL A 240 10.73 3.65 -12.36
C VAL A 240 12.07 3.83 -11.63
N ARG A 241 12.25 3.16 -10.50
CA ARG A 241 13.45 3.22 -9.67
C ARG A 241 13.88 4.66 -9.38
N PRO A 242 13.03 5.45 -8.70
CA PRO A 242 13.28 6.88 -8.48
C PRO A 242 14.52 7.16 -7.61
N TYR A 243 14.90 6.18 -6.80
CA TYR A 243 16.03 6.22 -5.86
C TYR A 243 16.99 5.07 -6.13
N ILE A 244 18.19 5.09 -5.49
CA ILE A 244 19.23 4.08 -5.71
C ILE A 244 19.68 3.38 -4.43
N SER A 245 19.44 3.97 -3.25
CA SER A 245 19.93 3.46 -1.97
C SER A 245 18.87 2.71 -1.19
N ALA A 246 19.27 1.65 -0.47
CA ALA A 246 18.41 0.85 0.42
C ALA A 246 17.08 0.38 -0.22
N LEU A 247 17.07 0.11 -1.51
CA LEU A 247 15.86 -0.15 -2.30
C LEU A 247 14.98 -1.29 -1.78
N PRO A 248 15.49 -2.48 -1.38
CA PRO A 248 14.65 -3.54 -0.85
C PRO A 248 13.87 -3.11 0.39
N PHE A 249 14.49 -2.34 1.29
CA PHE A 249 13.84 -1.78 2.47
C PHE A 249 12.75 -0.77 2.10
N TYR A 250 13.06 0.12 1.18
CA TYR A 250 12.12 1.13 0.70
C TYR A 250 10.88 0.50 0.06
N TYR A 251 11.07 -0.47 -0.83
CA TYR A 251 9.97 -1.15 -1.50
C TYR A 251 9.12 -1.99 -0.55
N TYR A 252 9.74 -2.66 0.42
CA TYR A 252 9.00 -3.38 1.44
C TYR A 252 8.15 -2.45 2.31
N LEU A 253 8.61 -1.23 2.62
CA LEU A 253 7.81 -0.22 3.32
C LEU A 253 6.60 0.23 2.50
N ILE A 254 6.75 0.41 1.18
CA ILE A 254 5.63 0.76 0.29
C ILE A 254 4.60 -0.37 0.27
N LEU A 255 5.06 -1.60 0.05
CA LEU A 255 4.21 -2.80 0.09
C LEU A 255 3.45 -2.89 1.42
N SER A 256 4.18 -2.82 2.52
CA SER A 256 3.62 -2.92 3.88
C SER A 256 2.59 -1.83 4.16
N GLY A 257 2.87 -0.59 3.78
CA GLY A 257 1.95 0.52 4.02
C GLY A 257 0.63 0.37 3.27
N GLU A 258 0.65 -0.17 2.05
CA GLU A 258 -0.58 -0.40 1.28
C GLU A 258 -1.37 -1.60 1.81
N LEU A 259 -0.69 -2.70 2.19
CA LEU A 259 -1.34 -3.85 2.83
C LEU A 259 -2.01 -3.45 4.15
N LEU A 260 -1.29 -2.77 5.04
CA LEU A 260 -1.82 -2.27 6.31
C LEU A 260 -3.02 -1.32 6.11
N ARG A 261 -3.00 -0.47 5.08
CA ARG A 261 -4.13 0.39 4.71
C ARG A 261 -5.35 -0.44 4.31
N GLY A 262 -5.13 -1.55 3.65
CA GLY A 262 -6.17 -2.50 3.24
C GLY A 262 -6.59 -3.50 4.30
N GLY A 263 -6.06 -3.40 5.53
CA GLY A 263 -6.42 -4.32 6.62
C GLY A 263 -5.62 -5.62 6.66
N LEU A 264 -4.57 -5.76 5.84
CA LEU A 264 -3.72 -6.94 5.79
C LEU A 264 -2.38 -6.70 6.51
N LEU A 265 -1.83 -7.75 7.14
CA LEU A 265 -0.49 -7.72 7.69
C LEU A 265 0.55 -7.78 6.55
N PRO A 266 1.72 -7.15 6.67
CA PRO A 266 2.80 -7.36 5.72
C PRO A 266 3.32 -8.80 5.78
N PRO A 267 3.74 -9.42 4.65
CA PRO A 267 4.29 -10.77 4.67
C PRO A 267 5.64 -10.82 5.36
N LEU A 268 5.84 -11.78 6.24
CA LEU A 268 7.15 -12.12 6.78
C LEU A 268 7.93 -12.90 5.71
N LEU A 269 9.07 -12.37 5.31
CA LEU A 269 9.91 -12.91 4.24
C LEU A 269 11.16 -13.57 4.82
N ASP A 270 11.64 -14.59 4.15
CA ASP A 270 12.93 -15.23 4.46
C ASP A 270 13.72 -15.56 3.18
N VAL A 271 14.98 -15.93 3.34
CA VAL A 271 15.89 -16.14 2.21
C VAL A 271 15.51 -17.33 1.31
N SER A 272 14.67 -18.24 1.78
CA SER A 272 14.26 -19.43 1.01
C SER A 272 13.45 -19.07 -0.24
N ILE A 273 12.77 -17.91 -0.25
CA ILE A 273 11.97 -17.47 -1.39
C ILE A 273 12.73 -16.59 -2.38
N MET A 274 14.02 -16.31 -2.14
CA MET A 274 14.77 -15.30 -2.90
C MET A 274 14.75 -15.51 -4.42
N ASP A 275 14.99 -16.74 -4.87
CA ASP A 275 15.06 -17.02 -6.30
C ASP A 275 13.69 -17.01 -6.95
N GLU A 276 12.66 -17.50 -6.26
CA GLU A 276 11.27 -17.44 -6.72
C GLU A 276 10.80 -15.98 -6.82
N ALA A 277 11.13 -15.15 -5.83
CA ALA A 277 10.82 -13.71 -5.86
C ALA A 277 11.51 -13.01 -7.04
N LYS A 278 12.80 -13.27 -7.29
CA LYS A 278 13.51 -12.73 -8.45
C LYS A 278 12.84 -13.10 -9.78
N ALA A 279 12.44 -14.37 -9.94
CA ALA A 279 11.77 -14.83 -11.14
C ALA A 279 10.40 -14.14 -11.34
N ALA A 280 9.58 -14.05 -10.27
CA ALA A 280 8.29 -13.40 -10.30
C ALA A 280 8.40 -11.90 -10.63
N PHE A 281 9.33 -11.18 -10.00
CA PHE A 281 9.60 -9.77 -10.34
C PHE A 281 10.08 -9.57 -11.78
N SER A 282 10.87 -10.50 -12.33
CA SER A 282 11.29 -10.42 -13.73
C SER A 282 10.11 -10.42 -14.70
N LEU A 283 9.07 -11.23 -14.44
CA LEU A 283 7.83 -11.25 -15.24
C LEU A 283 7.04 -9.94 -15.10
N CYS A 284 6.96 -9.38 -13.88
CA CYS A 284 6.33 -8.08 -13.66
C CYS A 284 7.03 -6.99 -14.49
N PHE A 285 8.36 -6.96 -14.46
CA PHE A 285 9.14 -5.90 -15.12
C PHE A 285 9.12 -6.01 -16.65
N THR A 286 9.21 -7.21 -17.19
CA THR A 286 9.33 -7.43 -18.63
C THR A 286 7.99 -7.49 -19.34
N LYS A 287 6.94 -8.02 -18.68
CA LYS A 287 5.66 -8.33 -19.32
C LYS A 287 4.44 -7.71 -18.63
N GLY A 288 4.61 -7.03 -17.49
CA GLY A 288 3.48 -6.50 -16.69
C GLY A 288 2.60 -7.60 -16.08
N ILE A 289 3.09 -8.85 -15.98
CA ILE A 289 2.35 -9.99 -15.46
C ILE A 289 2.67 -10.14 -13.96
N TYR A 290 1.66 -9.98 -13.13
CA TYR A 290 1.76 -10.04 -11.66
C TYR A 290 1.30 -11.38 -11.08
N THR A 291 0.89 -12.35 -11.89
CA THR A 291 0.30 -13.62 -11.42
C THR A 291 1.22 -14.35 -10.45
N ASP A 292 2.47 -14.62 -10.85
CA ASP A 292 3.41 -15.41 -10.04
C ASP A 292 3.78 -14.66 -8.76
N LEU A 293 3.96 -13.34 -8.86
CA LEU A 293 4.24 -12.50 -7.69
C LEU A 293 3.06 -12.48 -6.72
N THR A 294 1.83 -12.41 -7.24
CA THR A 294 0.61 -12.46 -6.41
C THR A 294 0.51 -13.80 -5.69
N THR A 295 0.69 -14.91 -6.38
CA THR A 295 0.66 -16.26 -5.79
C THR A 295 1.73 -16.44 -4.71
N LEU A 296 2.95 -15.96 -4.98
CA LEU A 296 4.04 -16.02 -4.00
C LEU A 296 3.70 -15.18 -2.75
N MET A 297 3.27 -13.93 -2.93
CA MET A 297 3.00 -13.04 -1.80
C MET A 297 1.76 -13.47 -1.01
N GLU A 298 0.72 -13.97 -1.65
CA GLU A 298 -0.45 -14.56 -0.99
C GLU A 298 -0.04 -15.74 -0.09
N ARG A 299 0.80 -16.64 -0.60
CA ARG A 299 1.34 -17.76 0.17
C ARG A 299 2.15 -17.28 1.37
N MET A 300 2.97 -16.24 1.19
CA MET A 300 3.77 -15.65 2.28
C MET A 300 2.90 -14.95 3.32
N GLU A 301 1.85 -14.29 2.90
CA GLU A 301 0.89 -13.64 3.77
C GLU A 301 0.11 -14.66 4.61
N MET A 302 -0.40 -15.72 3.99
CA MET A 302 -1.06 -16.84 4.69
C MET A 302 -0.11 -17.57 5.64
N ARG A 303 1.18 -17.68 5.30
CA ARG A 303 2.20 -18.19 6.21
C ARG A 303 2.39 -17.25 7.41
N THR A 304 2.46 -15.95 7.18
CA THR A 304 2.59 -14.93 8.22
C THR A 304 1.46 -15.05 9.24
N TYR A 305 0.21 -15.12 8.80
CA TYR A 305 -0.93 -15.29 9.70
C TYR A 305 -0.79 -16.54 10.58
N ARG A 306 -0.41 -17.68 9.99
CA ARG A 306 -0.21 -18.94 10.74
C ARG A 306 0.92 -18.83 11.77
N GLU A 307 2.08 -18.30 11.38
CA GLU A 307 3.23 -18.13 12.30
C GLU A 307 2.89 -17.18 13.46
N LEU A 308 2.07 -16.17 13.24
CA LEU A 308 1.68 -15.24 14.28
C LEU A 308 0.57 -15.80 15.20
N GLU A 309 -0.34 -16.63 14.67
CA GLU A 309 -1.35 -17.35 15.47
C GLU A 309 -0.69 -18.34 16.46
N GLU A 310 0.37 -19.02 16.03
CA GLU A 310 1.12 -19.98 16.88
C GLU A 310 1.89 -19.27 18.01
N ASN A 311 2.14 -17.96 17.91
CA ASN A 311 2.90 -17.17 18.87
C ASN A 311 2.02 -16.30 19.80
N VAL A 312 0.70 -16.40 19.69
CA VAL A 312 -0.30 -15.75 20.57
C VAL A 312 -0.83 -16.74 21.59
#